data_9837a2484b9814eefa2a2a4adf0fe51d
#
_entry.id   9837a2484b9814eefa2a2a4adf0fe51d
#
_cell.length_a   1.000
_cell.length_b   1.000
_cell.length_c   1.000
_cell.angle_alpha   90.00
_cell.angle_beta   90.00
_cell.angle_gamma   90.00
#
_symmetry.space_group_name_H-M   'P 1'
#
loop_
_entity.id
_entity.type
_entity.pdbx_description
1 polymer ?
#
loop_
_entity_poly.entity_id
_entity_poly.type
_entity_poly.pdbx_seq_one_letter_code
_entity_poly.pdbx_strand_id
1 'polypeptide(L)'
;MSSVARQELLDALRQHAHRNGAPPLHPDAARLLHWLALTTGAQHALELGTGNGYATLWLADAMAQNGGQLISVDRDAVRQEVARDYLARAGLLDVVTLRCDDAVAAVETLDSPVDLALIDLGDKEAYLPSLRALLPRLRPHAVIMADNVRSHAQELAAFLDWIRAEPRFALTELPFGPGQALLCWLPDRAGTR
;
A
#
# COMPACT_ATOMS: atom_id res chain seq x y z
N MET A 1 3.65 21.01 -5.43
CA MET A 1 5.01 20.72 -5.98
C MET A 1 4.94 20.58 -7.50
N SER A 2 5.98 21.02 -8.27
CA SER A 2 6.00 20.78 -9.71
C SER A 2 6.21 19.29 -10.02
N SER A 3 5.77 18.84 -11.22
CA SER A 3 5.95 17.44 -11.64
C SER A 3 7.44 17.05 -11.73
N VAL A 4 8.30 17.99 -12.11
CA VAL A 4 9.77 17.79 -12.19
C VAL A 4 10.36 17.58 -10.80
N ALA A 5 10.06 18.44 -9.83
CA ALA A 5 10.57 18.31 -8.46
C ALA A 5 10.10 17.01 -7.78
N ARG A 6 8.86 16.56 -8.08
CA ARG A 6 8.37 15.27 -7.60
C ARG A 6 9.17 14.11 -8.20
N GLN A 7 9.45 14.14 -9.49
CA GLN A 7 10.22 13.09 -10.15
C GLN A 7 11.64 12.99 -9.60
N GLU A 8 12.29 14.11 -9.34
CA GLU A 8 13.62 14.14 -8.72
C GLU A 8 13.63 13.50 -7.32
N LEU A 9 12.62 13.78 -6.49
CA LEU A 9 12.48 13.14 -5.17
C LEU A 9 12.24 11.63 -5.28
N LEU A 10 11.39 11.18 -6.20
CA LEU A 10 11.14 9.76 -6.44
C LEU A 10 12.39 9.02 -6.92
N ASP A 11 13.16 9.63 -7.81
CA ASP A 11 14.42 9.06 -8.30
C ASP A 11 15.47 8.98 -7.19
N ALA A 12 15.56 9.99 -6.33
CA ALA A 12 16.43 9.98 -5.16
C ALA A 12 16.04 8.90 -4.15
N LEU A 13 14.73 8.73 -3.88
CA LEU A 13 14.20 7.65 -3.02
C LEU A 13 14.53 6.26 -3.58
N ARG A 14 14.33 6.05 -4.87
CA ARG A 14 14.67 4.78 -5.52
C ARG A 14 16.16 4.45 -5.36
N GLN A 15 17.04 5.41 -5.63
CA GLN A 15 18.47 5.24 -5.47
C GLN A 15 18.85 4.95 -4.01
N HIS A 16 18.23 5.65 -3.06
CA HIS A 16 18.44 5.42 -1.63
C HIS A 16 18.03 3.99 -1.24
N ALA A 17 16.84 3.55 -1.64
CA ALA A 17 16.32 2.21 -1.36
C ALA A 17 17.22 1.09 -1.92
N HIS A 18 17.68 1.22 -3.17
CA HIS A 18 18.61 0.25 -3.76
C HIS A 18 19.94 0.16 -3.02
N ARG A 19 20.53 1.31 -2.61
CA ARG A 19 21.79 1.33 -1.86
C ARG A 19 21.67 0.65 -0.49
N ASN A 20 20.48 0.67 0.11
CA ASN A 20 20.22 0.09 1.44
C ASN A 20 19.59 -1.31 1.38
N GLY A 21 19.63 -1.98 0.24
CA GLY A 21 19.16 -3.37 0.09
C GLY A 21 17.66 -3.57 0.29
N ALA A 22 16.86 -2.51 0.18
CA ALA A 22 15.40 -2.55 0.30
C ALA A 22 14.78 -2.01 -1.00
N PRO A 23 14.70 -2.83 -2.07
CA PRO A 23 14.18 -2.37 -3.35
C PRO A 23 12.75 -1.83 -3.18
N PRO A 24 12.45 -0.65 -3.76
CA PRO A 24 11.12 -0.05 -3.64
C PRO A 24 10.11 -0.80 -4.51
N LEU A 25 8.83 -0.54 -4.26
CA LEU A 25 7.74 -0.96 -5.15
C LEU A 25 8.09 -0.69 -6.63
N HIS A 26 7.74 -1.62 -7.53
CA HIS A 26 8.02 -1.44 -8.95
C HIS A 26 7.40 -0.13 -9.48
N PRO A 27 8.11 0.67 -10.29
CA PRO A 27 7.62 1.98 -10.74
C PRO A 27 6.26 1.95 -11.43
N ASP A 28 5.96 0.92 -12.23
CA ASP A 28 4.66 0.80 -12.89
C ASP A 28 3.55 0.42 -11.90
N ALA A 29 3.85 -0.39 -10.88
CA ALA A 29 2.93 -0.67 -9.78
C ALA A 29 2.64 0.60 -8.96
N ALA A 30 3.67 1.40 -8.66
CA ALA A 30 3.50 2.67 -7.95
C ALA A 30 2.67 3.68 -8.74
N ARG A 31 2.89 3.80 -10.06
CA ARG A 31 2.07 4.66 -10.94
C ARG A 31 0.62 4.17 -11.01
N LEU A 32 0.41 2.86 -11.11
CA LEU A 32 -0.94 2.29 -11.09
C LEU A 32 -1.64 2.54 -9.75
N LEU A 33 -0.94 2.38 -8.64
CA LEU A 33 -1.48 2.63 -7.30
C LEU A 33 -1.90 4.10 -7.15
N HIS A 34 -1.06 5.04 -7.58
CA HIS A 34 -1.39 6.46 -7.63
C HIS A 34 -2.60 6.74 -8.52
N TRP A 35 -2.65 6.16 -9.73
CA TRP A 35 -3.76 6.32 -10.65
C TRP A 35 -5.07 5.77 -10.06
N LEU A 36 -5.02 4.59 -9.41
CA LEU A 36 -6.17 4.00 -8.72
C LEU A 36 -6.67 4.92 -7.60
N ALA A 37 -5.77 5.46 -6.78
CA ALA A 37 -6.14 6.40 -5.73
C ALA A 37 -6.89 7.62 -6.28
N LEU A 38 -6.42 8.20 -7.38
CA LEU A 38 -7.06 9.35 -8.03
C LEU A 38 -8.41 8.99 -8.65
N THR A 39 -8.49 7.88 -9.42
CA THR A 39 -9.70 7.52 -10.17
C THR A 39 -10.83 7.01 -9.29
N THR A 40 -10.51 6.38 -8.15
CA THR A 40 -11.51 5.97 -7.15
C THR A 40 -11.92 7.11 -6.22
N GLY A 41 -11.19 8.22 -6.22
CA GLY A 41 -11.42 9.32 -5.29
C GLY A 41 -11.16 8.91 -3.83
N ALA A 42 -10.20 8.01 -3.60
CA ALA A 42 -9.90 7.48 -2.27
C ALA A 42 -9.60 8.60 -1.27
N GLN A 43 -10.25 8.54 -0.11
CA GLN A 43 -10.11 9.52 0.98
C GLN A 43 -9.31 8.96 2.17
N HIS A 44 -9.31 7.63 2.34
CA HIS A 44 -8.63 6.94 3.43
C HIS A 44 -7.77 5.81 2.85
N ALA A 45 -6.48 6.10 2.70
CA ALA A 45 -5.51 5.12 2.22
C ALA A 45 -4.72 4.52 3.39
N LEU A 46 -4.37 3.24 3.25
CA LEU A 46 -3.53 2.50 4.19
C LEU A 46 -2.35 1.91 3.43
N GLU A 47 -1.16 2.07 3.97
CA GLU A 47 0.05 1.39 3.51
C GLU A 47 0.63 0.55 4.64
N LEU A 48 0.78 -0.73 4.40
CA LEU A 48 1.47 -1.68 5.28
C LEU A 48 2.82 -2.02 4.66
N GLY A 49 3.88 -1.44 5.22
CA GLY A 49 5.24 -1.44 4.69
C GLY A 49 5.63 -0.09 4.10
N THR A 50 5.97 0.89 4.95
CA THR A 50 6.46 2.22 4.54
C THR A 50 7.78 2.10 3.76
N GLY A 51 8.66 1.17 4.20
CA GLY A 51 10.02 1.12 3.70
C GLY A 51 10.68 2.50 3.78
N ASN A 52 11.35 2.91 2.72
CA ASN A 52 11.97 4.24 2.65
C ASN A 52 11.03 5.33 2.11
N GLY A 53 9.72 5.05 1.95
CA GLY A 53 8.71 6.04 1.58
C GLY A 53 8.45 6.21 0.09
N TYR A 54 8.92 5.29 -0.78
CA TYR A 54 8.73 5.44 -2.23
C TYR A 54 7.26 5.33 -2.64
N ALA A 55 6.55 4.27 -2.21
CA ALA A 55 5.13 4.13 -2.45
C ALA A 55 4.32 5.14 -1.62
N THR A 56 4.78 5.43 -0.40
CA THR A 56 4.20 6.46 0.47
C THR A 56 4.12 7.82 -0.23
N LEU A 57 5.19 8.24 -0.94
CA LEU A 57 5.21 9.52 -1.66
C LEU A 57 4.20 9.54 -2.80
N TRP A 58 4.01 8.44 -3.54
CA TRP A 58 2.99 8.31 -4.57
C TRP A 58 1.57 8.39 -4.00
N LEU A 59 1.32 7.66 -2.91
CA LEU A 59 0.02 7.67 -2.24
C LEU A 59 -0.29 9.04 -1.63
N ALA A 60 0.69 9.66 -0.95
CA ALA A 60 0.53 10.98 -0.35
C ALA A 60 0.19 12.06 -1.38
N ASP A 61 0.82 12.02 -2.57
CA ASP A 61 0.49 12.95 -3.66
C ASP A 61 -0.97 12.79 -4.13
N ALA A 62 -1.45 11.54 -4.24
CA ALA A 62 -2.85 11.29 -4.58
C ALA A 62 -3.81 11.75 -3.48
N MET A 63 -3.49 11.45 -2.20
CA MET A 63 -4.30 11.89 -1.06
C MET A 63 -4.39 13.40 -0.97
N ALA A 64 -3.29 14.12 -1.20
CA ALA A 64 -3.30 15.58 -1.23
C ALA A 64 -4.22 16.14 -2.33
N GLN A 65 -4.30 15.48 -3.48
CA GLN A 65 -5.19 15.88 -4.58
C GLN A 65 -6.66 15.56 -4.30
N ASN A 66 -6.93 14.44 -3.61
CA ASN A 66 -8.30 14.01 -3.27
C ASN A 66 -8.85 14.70 -1.99
N GLY A 67 -8.01 15.41 -1.21
CA GLY A 67 -8.37 15.89 0.12
C GLY A 67 -8.52 14.79 1.16
N GLY A 68 -7.80 13.67 0.95
CA GLY A 68 -7.79 12.48 1.79
C GLY A 68 -6.59 12.39 2.72
N GLN A 69 -6.45 11.26 3.42
CA GLN A 69 -5.39 10.97 4.38
C GLN A 69 -4.78 9.58 4.11
N LEU A 70 -3.49 9.45 4.38
CA LEU A 70 -2.75 8.20 4.33
C LEU A 70 -2.26 7.82 5.73
N ILE A 71 -2.50 6.58 6.14
CA ILE A 71 -1.78 5.97 7.26
C ILE A 71 -0.75 5.01 6.65
N SER A 72 0.54 5.22 6.98
CA SER A 72 1.63 4.37 6.53
C SER A 72 2.32 3.73 7.74
N VAL A 73 2.39 2.40 7.74
CA VAL A 73 2.83 1.59 8.88
C VAL A 73 4.10 0.83 8.54
N ASP A 74 5.09 0.89 9.42
CA ASP A 74 6.29 0.06 9.35
C ASP A 74 6.82 -0.20 10.75
N ARG A 75 7.47 -1.34 10.98
CA ARG A 75 8.16 -1.64 12.25
C ARG A 75 9.51 -0.94 12.37
N ASP A 76 10.07 -0.48 11.27
CA ASP A 76 11.41 0.13 11.21
C ASP A 76 11.31 1.65 11.31
N ALA A 77 11.56 2.16 12.53
CA ALA A 77 11.54 3.61 12.79
C ALA A 77 12.59 4.37 11.97
N VAL A 78 13.73 3.75 11.64
CA VAL A 78 14.79 4.41 10.86
C VAL A 78 14.32 4.63 9.41
N ARG A 79 13.66 3.63 8.83
CA ARG A 79 13.05 3.76 7.49
C ARG A 79 11.95 4.81 7.48
N GLN A 80 11.13 4.86 8.52
CA GLN A 80 10.08 5.88 8.63
C GLN A 80 10.63 7.30 8.76
N GLU A 81 11.77 7.50 9.41
CA GLU A 81 12.42 8.82 9.44
C GLU A 81 12.94 9.24 8.05
N VAL A 82 13.45 8.29 7.25
CA VAL A 82 13.78 8.56 5.84
C VAL A 82 12.54 8.99 5.05
N ALA A 83 11.44 8.24 5.18
CA ALA A 83 10.17 8.59 4.53
C ALA A 83 9.67 9.97 4.96
N ARG A 84 9.78 10.30 6.25
CA ARG A 84 9.40 11.60 6.82
C ARG A 84 10.18 12.75 6.17
N ASP A 85 11.51 12.62 6.02
CA ASP A 85 12.34 13.64 5.37
C ASP A 85 11.89 13.90 3.93
N TYR A 86 11.67 12.85 3.15
CA TYR A 86 11.21 12.99 1.76
C TYR A 86 9.79 13.58 1.66
N LEU A 87 8.87 13.19 2.55
CA LEU A 87 7.53 13.76 2.62
C LEU A 87 7.55 15.23 3.01
N ALA A 88 8.42 15.62 3.95
CA ALA A 88 8.63 17.03 4.32
C ALA A 88 9.12 17.87 3.13
N ARG A 89 10.14 17.37 2.41
CA ARG A 89 10.68 18.02 1.20
C ARG A 89 9.64 18.11 0.08
N ALA A 90 8.71 17.17 0.03
CA ALA A 90 7.59 17.19 -0.90
C ALA A 90 6.44 18.10 -0.46
N GLY A 91 6.40 18.55 0.79
CA GLY A 91 5.27 19.30 1.36
C GLY A 91 4.01 18.44 1.55
N LEU A 92 4.18 17.15 1.87
CA LEU A 92 3.10 16.16 1.95
C LEU A 92 2.93 15.54 3.36
N LEU A 93 3.64 16.07 4.39
CA LEU A 93 3.51 15.53 5.75
C LEU A 93 2.10 15.66 6.32
N ASP A 94 1.38 16.72 6.00
CA ASP A 94 0.06 16.99 6.57
C ASP A 94 -1.02 15.99 6.14
N VAL A 95 -0.76 15.22 5.08
CA VAL A 95 -1.68 14.19 4.57
C VAL A 95 -1.25 12.78 4.94
N VAL A 96 -0.15 12.60 5.71
CA VAL A 96 0.39 11.29 6.06
C VAL A 96 0.57 11.16 7.57
N THR A 97 0.02 10.09 8.13
CA THR A 97 0.34 9.63 9.49
C THR A 97 1.30 8.44 9.38
N LEU A 98 2.55 8.65 9.77
CA LEU A 98 3.55 7.59 9.89
C LEU A 98 3.42 6.90 11.25
N ARG A 99 3.21 5.58 11.26
CA ARG A 99 3.06 4.76 12.47
C ARG A 99 4.15 3.71 12.53
N CYS A 100 5.00 3.78 13.56
CA CYS A 100 5.96 2.72 13.87
C CYS A 100 5.25 1.65 14.71
N ASP A 101 4.71 0.59 14.05
CA ASP A 101 3.83 -0.37 14.68
C ASP A 101 3.85 -1.73 13.93
N ASP A 102 3.26 -2.76 14.54
CA ASP A 102 2.91 -4.01 13.87
C ASP A 102 1.75 -3.78 12.90
N ALA A 103 1.80 -4.41 11.73
CA ALA A 103 0.80 -4.20 10.68
C ALA A 103 -0.62 -4.63 11.13
N VAL A 104 -0.74 -5.78 11.81
CA VAL A 104 -2.04 -6.29 12.28
C VAL A 104 -2.59 -5.40 13.38
N ALA A 105 -1.76 -5.07 14.38
CA ALA A 105 -2.15 -4.19 15.48
C ALA A 105 -2.57 -2.80 14.99
N ALA A 106 -1.85 -2.26 14.00
CA ALA A 106 -2.19 -0.98 13.39
C ALA A 106 -3.57 -1.01 12.71
N VAL A 107 -3.88 -2.08 11.97
CA VAL A 107 -5.19 -2.26 11.31
C VAL A 107 -6.33 -2.38 12.31
N GLU A 108 -6.14 -3.11 13.40
CA GLU A 108 -7.17 -3.31 14.44
C GLU A 108 -7.57 -2.00 15.12
N THR A 109 -6.68 -1.02 15.14
CA THR A 109 -6.89 0.30 15.79
C THR A 109 -7.25 1.42 14.80
N LEU A 110 -7.60 1.11 13.55
CA LEU A 110 -8.06 2.13 12.60
C LEU A 110 -9.42 2.70 13.01
N ASP A 111 -9.52 4.01 13.02
CA ASP A 111 -10.75 4.74 13.36
C ASP A 111 -11.67 4.95 12.15
N SER A 112 -11.13 4.87 10.94
CA SER A 112 -11.86 5.14 9.70
C SER A 112 -11.83 3.95 8.77
N PRO A 113 -12.89 3.72 7.96
CA PRO A 113 -12.88 2.68 6.93
C PRO A 113 -11.89 3.04 5.80
N VAL A 114 -11.33 2.01 5.17
CA VAL A 114 -10.27 2.11 4.15
C VAL A 114 -10.86 2.00 2.75
N ASP A 115 -10.46 2.92 1.86
CA ASP A 115 -10.84 2.95 0.44
C ASP A 115 -9.77 2.28 -0.44
N LEU A 116 -8.50 2.46 -0.08
CA LEU A 116 -7.35 1.94 -0.82
C LEU A 116 -6.30 1.41 0.16
N ALA A 117 -5.76 0.22 -0.08
CA ALA A 117 -4.68 -0.33 0.71
C ALA A 117 -3.52 -0.85 -0.16
N LEU A 118 -2.29 -0.68 0.32
CA LEU A 118 -1.10 -1.38 -0.15
C LEU A 118 -0.61 -2.32 0.94
N ILE A 119 -0.31 -3.58 0.58
CA ILE A 119 0.37 -4.55 1.43
C ILE A 119 1.71 -4.88 0.77
N ASP A 120 2.80 -4.36 1.33
CA ASP A 120 4.17 -4.57 0.86
C ASP A 120 5.12 -4.77 2.05
N LEU A 121 4.83 -5.79 2.84
CA LEU A 121 5.55 -6.13 4.06
C LEU A 121 6.81 -6.95 3.76
N GLY A 122 7.89 -6.71 4.49
CA GLY A 122 9.07 -7.58 4.47
C GLY A 122 8.77 -8.99 4.99
N ASP A 123 7.96 -9.08 6.04
CA ASP A 123 7.45 -10.33 6.61
C ASP A 123 6.25 -10.85 5.79
N LYS A 124 6.47 -11.91 5.01
CA LYS A 124 5.43 -12.48 4.14
C LYS A 124 4.35 -13.25 4.90
N GLU A 125 4.67 -13.74 6.09
CA GLU A 125 3.68 -14.41 6.96
C GLU A 125 2.62 -13.43 7.49
N ALA A 126 2.96 -12.14 7.57
CA ALA A 126 2.03 -11.10 8.02
C ALA A 126 0.97 -10.70 6.97
N TYR A 127 1.10 -11.08 5.70
CA TYR A 127 0.15 -10.68 4.62
C TYR A 127 -1.28 -11.13 4.89
N LEU A 128 -1.48 -12.43 5.14
CA LEU A 128 -2.81 -12.99 5.36
C LEU A 128 -3.46 -12.50 6.66
N PRO A 129 -2.76 -12.48 7.81
CA PRO A 129 -3.29 -11.88 9.02
C PRO A 129 -3.68 -10.41 8.85
N SER A 130 -2.84 -9.60 8.20
CA SER A 130 -3.13 -8.18 7.94
C SER A 130 -4.35 -7.99 7.05
N LEU A 131 -4.48 -8.76 5.96
CA LEU A 131 -5.65 -8.69 5.09
C LEU A 131 -6.93 -9.10 5.84
N ARG A 132 -6.88 -10.16 6.65
CA ARG A 132 -8.04 -10.60 7.45
C ARG A 132 -8.46 -9.55 8.47
N ALA A 133 -7.52 -8.92 9.17
CA ALA A 133 -7.80 -7.82 10.07
C ALA A 133 -8.40 -6.61 9.33
N LEU A 134 -7.99 -6.39 8.08
CA LEU A 134 -8.46 -5.27 7.25
C LEU A 134 -9.90 -5.44 6.75
N LEU A 135 -10.39 -6.67 6.55
CA LEU A 135 -11.73 -6.92 5.96
C LEU A 135 -12.87 -6.12 6.61
N PRO A 136 -13.01 -6.07 7.95
CA PRO A 136 -14.09 -5.31 8.59
C PRO A 136 -13.94 -3.79 8.48
N ARG A 137 -12.79 -3.33 8.00
CA ARG A 137 -12.45 -1.91 7.83
C ARG A 137 -12.57 -1.43 6.37
N LEU A 138 -12.77 -2.36 5.42
CA LEU A 138 -12.88 -2.02 4.00
C LEU A 138 -14.25 -1.43 3.67
N ARG A 139 -14.25 -0.33 2.93
CA ARG A 139 -15.47 0.14 2.25
C ARG A 139 -15.85 -0.80 1.11
N PRO A 140 -17.15 -0.89 0.76
CA PRO A 140 -17.54 -1.52 -0.50
C PRO A 140 -16.74 -0.92 -1.67
N HIS A 141 -16.24 -1.78 -2.55
CA HIS A 141 -15.37 -1.42 -3.68
C HIS A 141 -13.97 -0.89 -3.31
N ALA A 142 -13.56 -1.02 -2.05
CA ALA A 142 -12.17 -0.73 -1.66
C ALA A 142 -11.20 -1.55 -2.50
N VAL A 143 -10.09 -0.92 -2.89
CA VAL A 143 -9.05 -1.55 -3.69
C VAL A 143 -7.85 -1.89 -2.80
N ILE A 144 -7.35 -3.12 -2.90
CA ILE A 144 -6.14 -3.56 -2.20
C ILE A 144 -5.12 -4.02 -3.24
N MET A 145 -3.90 -3.51 -3.16
CA MET A 145 -2.75 -4.01 -3.90
C MET A 145 -1.82 -4.76 -2.94
N ALA A 146 -1.48 -6.00 -3.24
CA ALA A 146 -0.46 -6.76 -2.52
C ALA A 146 0.73 -7.00 -3.44
N ASP A 147 1.93 -6.58 -3.02
CA ASP A 147 3.16 -6.74 -3.80
C ASP A 147 3.85 -8.10 -3.57
N ASN A 148 4.84 -8.42 -4.40
CA ASN A 148 5.69 -9.60 -4.31
C ASN A 148 5.00 -10.96 -4.57
N VAL A 149 3.79 -10.99 -5.10
CA VAL A 149 3.00 -12.23 -5.21
C VAL A 149 3.59 -13.27 -6.19
N ARG A 150 4.52 -12.87 -7.06
CA ARG A 150 5.25 -13.78 -7.97
C ARG A 150 6.63 -14.13 -7.43
N SER A 151 7.37 -13.12 -6.98
CA SER A 151 8.75 -13.33 -6.48
C SER A 151 8.79 -14.14 -5.18
N HIS A 152 7.75 -14.05 -4.35
CA HIS A 152 7.61 -14.75 -3.07
C HIS A 152 6.39 -15.69 -3.05
N ALA A 153 6.05 -16.28 -4.20
CA ALA A 153 4.84 -17.10 -4.33
C ALA A 153 4.78 -18.28 -3.36
N GLN A 154 5.92 -18.87 -3.00
CA GLN A 154 5.98 -19.97 -2.03
C GLN A 154 5.70 -19.50 -0.61
N GLU A 155 6.31 -18.40 -0.19
CA GLU A 155 6.10 -17.79 1.13
C GLU A 155 4.67 -17.24 1.28
N LEU A 156 4.10 -16.74 0.18
CA LEU A 156 2.74 -16.22 0.12
C LEU A 156 1.67 -17.25 -0.26
N ALA A 157 2.00 -18.55 -0.31
CA ALA A 157 1.05 -19.57 -0.77
C ALA A 157 -0.29 -19.54 -0.03
N ALA A 158 -0.27 -19.49 1.31
CA ALA A 158 -1.48 -19.41 2.12
C ALA A 158 -2.32 -18.14 1.84
N PHE A 159 -1.65 -16.99 1.62
CA PHE A 159 -2.30 -15.74 1.25
C PHE A 159 -2.94 -15.85 -0.14
N LEU A 160 -2.19 -16.35 -1.13
CA LEU A 160 -2.65 -16.50 -2.52
C LEU A 160 -3.82 -17.48 -2.64
N ASP A 161 -3.74 -18.63 -1.98
CA ASP A 161 -4.82 -19.60 -1.97
C ASP A 161 -6.09 -19.03 -1.34
N TRP A 162 -5.92 -18.27 -0.25
CA TRP A 162 -7.04 -17.67 0.44
C TRP A 162 -7.73 -16.58 -0.41
N ILE A 163 -6.98 -15.64 -1.02
CA ILE A 163 -7.58 -14.58 -1.85
C ILE A 163 -8.24 -15.13 -3.12
N ARG A 164 -7.72 -16.21 -3.68
CA ARG A 164 -8.30 -16.89 -4.86
C ARG A 164 -9.59 -17.64 -4.52
N ALA A 165 -9.70 -18.15 -3.30
CA ALA A 165 -10.89 -18.85 -2.80
C ALA A 165 -11.99 -17.91 -2.27
N GLU A 166 -11.66 -16.66 -1.96
CA GLU A 166 -12.60 -15.70 -1.35
C GLU A 166 -13.51 -15.06 -2.42
N PRO A 167 -14.82 -15.43 -2.48
CA PRO A 167 -15.72 -14.99 -3.55
C PRO A 167 -16.04 -13.49 -3.51
N ARG A 168 -15.80 -12.83 -2.36
CA ARG A 168 -16.05 -11.40 -2.18
C ARG A 168 -14.96 -10.53 -2.78
N PHE A 169 -13.90 -11.09 -3.36
CA PHE A 169 -12.91 -10.32 -4.13
C PHE A 169 -13.11 -10.49 -5.64
N ALA A 170 -13.07 -9.37 -6.36
CA ALA A 170 -12.64 -9.40 -7.74
C ALA A 170 -11.12 -9.31 -7.74
N LEU A 171 -10.45 -10.36 -8.22
CA LEU A 171 -8.99 -10.50 -8.21
C LEU A 171 -8.43 -10.41 -9.62
N THR A 172 -7.32 -9.68 -9.78
CA THR A 172 -6.43 -9.79 -10.94
C THR A 172 -4.98 -9.77 -10.49
N GLU A 173 -4.12 -10.50 -11.22
CA GLU A 173 -2.68 -10.52 -10.97
C GLU A 173 -1.96 -9.74 -12.07
N LEU A 174 -1.02 -8.87 -11.68
CA LEU A 174 -0.28 -7.98 -12.56
C LEU A 174 1.20 -8.40 -12.62
N PRO A 175 1.83 -8.39 -13.80
CA PRO A 175 3.18 -8.90 -13.99
C PRO A 175 4.29 -7.84 -13.81
N PHE A 176 4.05 -6.75 -13.07
CA PHE A 176 5.05 -5.71 -12.89
C PHE A 176 6.14 -6.16 -11.91
N GLY A 177 7.38 -6.33 -12.39
CA GLY A 177 8.51 -6.72 -11.55
C GLY A 177 8.22 -7.97 -10.71
N PRO A 178 8.13 -7.84 -9.35
CA PRO A 178 7.89 -8.97 -8.43
C PRO A 178 6.45 -9.53 -8.47
N GLY A 179 5.56 -8.92 -9.24
CA GLY A 179 4.14 -9.27 -9.38
C GLY A 179 3.26 -8.71 -8.27
N GLN A 180 2.05 -8.25 -8.64
CA GLN A 180 1.06 -7.73 -7.71
C GLN A 180 -0.25 -8.51 -7.82
N ALA A 181 -0.95 -8.69 -6.70
CA ALA A 181 -2.37 -9.03 -6.67
C ALA A 181 -3.17 -7.74 -6.44
N LEU A 182 -4.11 -7.47 -7.34
CA LEU A 182 -5.06 -6.36 -7.21
C LEU A 182 -6.43 -6.92 -6.89
N LEU A 183 -6.99 -6.49 -5.76
CA LEU A 183 -8.24 -6.97 -5.19
C LEU A 183 -9.24 -5.81 -5.12
N CYS A 184 -10.50 -6.06 -5.51
CA CYS A 184 -11.60 -5.15 -5.24
C CYS A 184 -12.59 -5.84 -4.29
N TRP A 185 -12.91 -5.19 -3.17
CA TRP A 185 -13.79 -5.73 -2.14
C TRP A 185 -15.27 -5.59 -2.52
N LEU A 186 -16.00 -6.69 -2.59
CA LEU A 186 -17.38 -6.80 -3.00
C LEU A 186 -18.19 -7.55 -1.94
N PRO A 187 -18.52 -6.93 -0.79
CA PRO A 187 -19.08 -7.63 0.37
C PRO A 187 -20.37 -8.37 0.09
N ASP A 188 -21.20 -7.88 -0.86
CA ASP A 188 -22.52 -8.44 -1.17
C ASP A 188 -22.48 -9.67 -2.09
N ARG A 189 -21.32 -10.05 -2.63
CA ARG A 189 -21.18 -11.24 -3.49
C ARG A 189 -21.32 -12.58 -2.77
N ALA A 190 -21.31 -12.61 -1.44
CA ALA A 190 -21.40 -13.84 -0.66
C ALA A 190 -22.78 -14.57 -0.77
N GLY A 191 -23.77 -14.01 -1.46
CA GLY A 191 -25.14 -14.52 -1.54
C GLY A 191 -25.60 -15.07 -2.89
N THR A 192 -24.75 -15.08 -3.92
CA THR A 192 -25.13 -15.59 -5.26
C THR A 192 -24.40 -16.90 -5.59
N ARG A 193 -24.82 -17.97 -4.98
CA ARG A 193 -24.66 -19.35 -5.48
C ARG A 193 -26.03 -20.01 -5.53
#